data_a289a179f714a9ac8e9ecbd9f7850d6e
#
_entry.id   a289a179f714a9ac8e9ecbd9f7850d6e
#
_cell.length_a   1.000
_cell.length_b   1.000
_cell.length_c   1.000
_cell.angle_alpha   90.00
_cell.angle_beta   90.00
_cell.angle_gamma   90.00
#
_symmetry.space_group_name_H-M   'P 1'
#
loop_
_entity.id
_entity.type
_entity.pdbx_description
1 polymer ?
#
loop_
_entity_poly.entity_id
_entity_poly.type
_entity_poly.pdbx_seq_one_letter_code
_entity_poly.pdbx_strand_id
1 'polypeptide(L)'
;RRADLDFFFWNRYKKYLEEIKHWNPRVTATLDKVSDEIVDLLGDPQSKEPFQRRGLVLGDVQSGKTANYTAISNKAADTGYRIIIVLAGMMENLRQQTQSRLDAEFSGRKSEYYLDPKAEQGIKNQPVGVGRYGVQKRIAAFTSVTKDFDINVLKSNDLNLQSVSDPIVLVVKKNKRILNNLIKWLSNSRDNTTGKIMLPMLLIDDEADNASVNTKSEDDSPAAINACIRQLLHEFNQASYLGITATPFANIFINPETEDEMIGDDLFPRDFIYSLAPPTNYIGADKIFGDATEKFSDV
;
A
#
# COMPACT_ATOMS: atom_id res chain seq x y z
N ARG A 1 23.24 2.77 0.52
CA ARG A 1 22.15 3.57 1.08
C ARG A 1 21.58 2.98 2.37
N ARG A 2 21.47 1.64 2.49
CA ARG A 2 20.86 1.00 3.68
C ARG A 2 21.58 1.34 5.00
N ALA A 3 22.90 1.49 4.99
CA ALA A 3 23.69 1.79 6.18
C ALA A 3 23.42 3.17 6.79
N ASP A 4 22.86 4.10 6.00
CA ASP A 4 22.64 5.50 6.39
C ASP A 4 21.18 5.75 6.85
N LEU A 5 20.31 4.74 6.78
CA LEU A 5 18.89 4.87 7.11
C LEU A 5 18.57 4.31 8.50
N ASP A 6 17.75 5.04 9.26
CA ASP A 6 17.17 4.53 10.50
C ASP A 6 15.88 3.75 10.19
N PHE A 7 15.96 2.43 10.15
CA PHE A 7 14.83 1.52 9.92
C PHE A 7 13.95 1.35 11.17
N PHE A 8 13.49 2.44 11.76
CA PHE A 8 12.70 2.43 12.97
C PHE A 8 11.38 1.64 12.82
N PHE A 9 10.60 1.91 11.78
CA PHE A 9 9.30 1.27 11.56
C PHE A 9 9.49 -0.21 11.22
N TRP A 10 10.42 -0.53 10.31
CA TRP A 10 10.72 -1.92 9.96
C TRP A 10 11.20 -2.74 11.16
N ASN A 11 12.10 -2.20 11.97
CA ASN A 11 12.65 -2.91 13.14
C ASN A 11 11.57 -3.24 14.17
N ARG A 12 10.57 -2.37 14.37
CA ARG A 12 9.41 -2.66 15.22
C ARG A 12 8.57 -3.79 14.64
N TYR A 13 8.31 -3.75 13.32
CA TYR A 13 7.52 -4.77 12.65
C TYR A 13 8.21 -6.13 12.69
N LYS A 14 9.51 -6.19 12.42
CA LYS A 14 10.31 -7.40 12.53
C LYS A 14 10.21 -8.03 13.92
N LYS A 15 10.44 -7.24 14.97
CA LYS A 15 10.29 -7.71 16.37
C LYS A 15 8.88 -8.22 16.65
N TYR A 16 7.85 -7.53 16.17
CA TYR A 16 6.47 -7.95 16.35
C TYR A 16 6.20 -9.31 15.68
N LEU A 17 6.71 -9.52 14.48
CA LEU A 17 6.58 -10.80 13.78
C LEU A 17 7.28 -11.94 14.56
N GLU A 18 8.49 -11.72 15.04
CA GLU A 18 9.27 -12.74 15.74
C GLU A 18 8.76 -13.01 17.16
N GLU A 19 8.49 -11.97 17.95
CA GLU A 19 8.15 -12.12 19.37
C GLU A 19 6.65 -12.35 19.64
N ILE A 20 5.77 -11.77 18.83
CA ILE A 20 4.30 -11.84 19.05
C ILE A 20 3.62 -12.80 18.07
N LYS A 21 4.01 -12.78 16.80
CA LYS A 21 3.46 -13.69 15.80
C LYS A 21 4.20 -15.01 15.72
N HIS A 22 5.31 -15.14 16.46
CA HIS A 22 6.15 -16.35 16.51
C HIS A 22 6.64 -16.83 15.14
N TRP A 23 6.94 -15.88 14.26
CA TRP A 23 7.50 -16.20 12.95
C TRP A 23 8.94 -16.70 13.10
N ASN A 24 9.27 -17.69 12.26
CA ASN A 24 10.65 -18.16 12.19
C ASN A 24 11.57 -17.03 11.70
N PRO A 25 12.72 -16.77 12.34
CA PRO A 25 13.68 -15.75 11.92
C PRO A 25 14.17 -15.87 10.48
N ARG A 26 14.16 -17.07 9.89
CA ARG A 26 14.48 -17.26 8.47
C ARG A 26 13.39 -16.67 7.56
N VAL A 27 12.13 -16.78 7.95
CA VAL A 27 11.00 -16.21 7.20
C VAL A 27 11.02 -14.69 7.28
N THR A 28 11.31 -14.12 8.46
CA THR A 28 11.45 -12.66 8.61
C THR A 28 12.67 -12.11 7.87
N ALA A 29 13.78 -12.87 7.82
CA ALA A 29 14.95 -12.50 7.01
C ALA A 29 14.65 -12.52 5.50
N THR A 30 13.84 -13.48 5.03
CA THR A 30 13.38 -13.53 3.64
C THR A 30 12.47 -12.33 3.34
N LEU A 31 11.52 -12.03 4.23
CA LEU A 31 10.64 -10.87 4.10
C LEU A 31 11.45 -9.55 4.08
N ASP A 32 12.47 -9.45 4.93
CA ASP A 32 13.40 -8.31 4.98
C ASP A 32 14.08 -8.11 3.62
N LYS A 33 14.67 -9.16 3.07
CA LYS A 33 15.35 -9.11 1.78
C LYS A 33 14.39 -8.74 0.64
N VAL A 34 13.28 -9.44 0.52
CA VAL A 34 12.28 -9.22 -0.54
C VAL A 34 11.72 -7.81 -0.50
N SER A 35 11.37 -7.32 0.69
CA SER A 35 10.84 -5.95 0.82
C SER A 35 11.91 -4.88 0.58
N ASP A 36 13.21 -5.14 0.85
CA ASP A 36 14.30 -4.25 0.44
C ASP A 36 14.39 -4.17 -1.10
N GLU A 37 14.40 -5.32 -1.76
CA GLU A 37 14.49 -5.40 -3.23
C GLU A 37 13.34 -4.66 -3.90
N ILE A 38 12.11 -4.79 -3.38
CA ILE A 38 10.94 -4.09 -3.93
C ILE A 38 11.03 -2.58 -3.66
N VAL A 39 11.42 -2.15 -2.45
CA VAL A 39 11.56 -0.72 -2.12
C VAL A 39 12.66 -0.06 -2.95
N ASP A 40 13.74 -0.77 -3.28
CA ASP A 40 14.82 -0.28 -4.15
C ASP A 40 14.35 -0.07 -5.62
N LEU A 41 13.28 -0.76 -6.06
CA LEU A 41 12.68 -0.57 -7.38
C LEU A 41 11.69 0.61 -7.42
N LEU A 42 11.22 1.09 -6.27
CA LEU A 42 10.38 2.29 -6.18
C LEU A 42 11.21 3.56 -6.46
N GLY A 43 10.55 4.70 -6.59
CA GLY A 43 11.24 6.00 -6.71
C GLY A 43 11.94 6.39 -5.40
N ASP A 44 13.03 7.12 -5.51
CA ASP A 44 13.75 7.66 -4.35
C ASP A 44 13.01 8.88 -3.78
N PRO A 45 12.34 8.78 -2.61
CA PRO A 45 11.56 9.87 -2.03
C PRO A 45 12.43 11.05 -1.56
N GLN A 46 13.75 10.87 -1.47
CA GLN A 46 14.70 11.94 -1.11
C GLN A 46 15.28 12.64 -2.34
N SER A 47 14.97 12.15 -3.55
CA SER A 47 15.33 12.83 -4.79
C SER A 47 14.63 14.19 -4.88
N LYS A 48 15.28 15.15 -5.55
CA LYS A 48 14.62 16.42 -5.92
C LYS A 48 13.87 16.32 -7.25
N GLU A 49 14.14 15.29 -8.03
CA GLU A 49 13.56 15.08 -9.33
C GLU A 49 12.15 14.47 -9.20
N PRO A 50 11.21 14.87 -10.06
CA PRO A 50 9.90 14.24 -10.14
C PRO A 50 10.03 12.79 -10.61
N PHE A 51 9.17 11.92 -10.14
CA PHE A 51 9.08 10.55 -10.64
C PHE A 51 7.64 10.00 -10.58
N GLN A 52 7.37 9.10 -11.52
CA GLN A 52 6.17 8.29 -11.57
C GLN A 52 6.58 6.83 -11.81
N ARG A 53 6.69 6.03 -10.74
CA ARG A 53 7.08 4.61 -10.81
C ARG A 53 5.87 3.71 -10.75
N ARG A 54 5.85 2.66 -11.58
CA ARG A 54 4.76 1.68 -11.64
C ARG A 54 5.31 0.27 -11.64
N GLY A 55 5.03 -0.47 -10.57
CA GLY A 55 5.44 -1.85 -10.40
C GLY A 55 4.27 -2.79 -10.10
N LEU A 56 4.52 -4.07 -10.33
CA LEU A 56 3.59 -5.15 -10.03
C LEU A 56 4.31 -6.23 -9.23
N VAL A 57 3.73 -6.63 -8.11
CA VAL A 57 4.16 -7.75 -7.30
C VAL A 57 3.21 -8.92 -7.51
N LEU A 58 3.77 -10.01 -8.00
CA LEU A 58 3.06 -11.28 -8.20
C LEU A 58 3.29 -12.18 -7.00
N GLY A 59 2.23 -12.72 -6.46
CA GLY A 59 2.35 -13.69 -5.38
C GLY A 59 1.16 -14.63 -5.35
N ASP A 60 1.42 -15.93 -5.31
CA ASP A 60 0.38 -16.94 -5.21
C ASP A 60 -0.55 -16.73 -4.01
N VAL A 61 -1.69 -17.41 -4.03
CA VAL A 61 -2.58 -17.47 -2.87
C VAL A 61 -1.77 -18.00 -1.68
N GLN A 62 -1.82 -17.32 -0.53
CA GLN A 62 -1.02 -17.63 0.67
C GLN A 62 0.49 -17.33 0.58
N SER A 63 0.98 -16.65 -0.45
CA SER A 63 2.39 -16.22 -0.55
C SER A 63 2.81 -15.15 0.47
N GLY A 64 1.93 -14.76 1.40
CA GLY A 64 2.23 -13.72 2.38
C GLY A 64 2.16 -12.30 1.83
N LYS A 65 1.42 -12.05 0.74
CA LYS A 65 1.24 -10.73 0.11
C LYS A 65 1.00 -9.61 1.12
N THR A 66 0.09 -9.83 2.08
CA THR A 66 -0.22 -8.83 3.10
C THR A 66 0.97 -8.49 4.00
N ALA A 67 1.76 -9.49 4.40
CA ALA A 67 2.98 -9.24 5.18
C ALA A 67 4.03 -8.49 4.35
N ASN A 68 4.12 -8.80 3.05
CA ASN A 68 5.03 -8.09 2.13
C ASN A 68 4.65 -6.61 2.02
N TYR A 69 3.40 -6.27 1.70
CA TYR A 69 3.06 -4.85 1.58
C TYR A 69 3.08 -4.10 2.93
N THR A 70 2.84 -4.79 4.04
CA THR A 70 3.06 -4.20 5.37
C THR A 70 4.54 -3.91 5.61
N ALA A 71 5.44 -4.82 5.25
CA ALA A 71 6.89 -4.61 5.32
C ALA A 71 7.33 -3.44 4.42
N ILE A 72 6.82 -3.41 3.18
CA ILE A 72 7.07 -2.33 2.22
C ILE A 72 6.57 -0.99 2.79
N SER A 73 5.38 -0.94 3.39
CA SER A 73 4.85 0.29 4.03
C SER A 73 5.75 0.79 5.16
N ASN A 74 6.22 -0.11 6.03
CA ASN A 74 7.16 0.24 7.10
C ASN A 74 8.46 0.81 6.54
N LYS A 75 9.07 0.14 5.55
CA LYS A 75 10.32 0.58 4.93
C LYS A 75 10.15 1.85 4.09
N ALA A 76 9.02 2.00 3.41
CA ALA A 76 8.71 3.23 2.67
C ALA A 76 8.66 4.45 3.61
N ALA A 77 8.04 4.31 4.80
CA ALA A 77 8.06 5.36 5.82
C ALA A 77 9.49 5.64 6.33
N ASP A 78 10.30 4.59 6.54
CA ASP A 78 11.70 4.74 6.95
C ASP A 78 12.58 5.41 5.88
N THR A 79 12.26 5.21 4.59
CA THR A 79 13.02 5.81 3.47
C THR A 79 12.58 7.22 3.13
N GLY A 80 11.44 7.70 3.65
CA GLY A 80 11.00 9.08 3.49
C GLY A 80 9.70 9.28 2.69
N TYR A 81 8.99 8.22 2.31
CA TYR A 81 7.64 8.39 1.79
C TYR A 81 6.75 9.01 2.86
N ARG A 82 6.05 10.07 2.49
CA ARG A 82 5.23 10.86 3.41
C ARG A 82 3.76 10.47 3.40
N ILE A 83 3.29 9.94 2.31
CA ILE A 83 1.90 9.51 2.14
C ILE A 83 1.90 8.07 1.62
N ILE A 84 1.25 7.18 2.37
CA ILE A 84 1.08 5.78 2.00
C ILE A 84 -0.41 5.51 1.91
N ILE A 85 -0.89 5.21 0.70
CA ILE A 85 -2.29 4.90 0.43
C ILE A 85 -2.39 3.42 0.09
N VAL A 86 -3.24 2.68 0.80
CA VAL A 86 -3.52 1.27 0.52
C VAL A 86 -4.96 1.14 0.02
N LEU A 87 -5.12 0.73 -1.22
CA LEU A 87 -6.40 0.37 -1.81
C LEU A 87 -6.71 -1.08 -1.45
N ALA A 88 -7.66 -1.28 -0.53
CA ALA A 88 -7.92 -2.58 0.09
C ALA A 88 -9.18 -3.25 -0.50
N GLY A 89 -9.16 -3.53 -1.80
CA GLY A 89 -10.26 -4.19 -2.50
C GLY A 89 -11.54 -3.34 -2.57
N MET A 90 -12.64 -3.98 -3.00
CA MET A 90 -13.95 -3.33 -3.19
C MET A 90 -14.88 -3.47 -1.97
N MET A 91 -14.63 -4.43 -1.10
CA MET A 91 -15.50 -4.78 0.02
C MET A 91 -15.07 -4.10 1.32
N GLU A 92 -16.03 -3.57 2.07
CA GLU A 92 -15.78 -2.84 3.31
C GLU A 92 -15.09 -3.70 4.39
N ASN A 93 -15.48 -4.97 4.50
CA ASN A 93 -14.84 -5.90 5.45
C ASN A 93 -13.35 -6.13 5.17
N LEU A 94 -12.94 -6.18 3.90
CA LEU A 94 -11.53 -6.29 3.52
C LEU A 94 -10.76 -5.03 3.90
N ARG A 95 -11.34 -3.86 3.63
CA ARG A 95 -10.78 -2.58 4.06
C ARG A 95 -10.59 -2.50 5.58
N GLN A 96 -11.61 -2.90 6.35
CA GLN A 96 -11.55 -2.91 7.81
C GLN A 96 -10.47 -3.86 8.34
N GLN A 97 -10.35 -5.06 7.75
CA GLN A 97 -9.29 -6.00 8.11
C GLN A 97 -7.90 -5.44 7.81
N THR A 98 -7.72 -4.82 6.63
CA THR A 98 -6.46 -4.17 6.24
C THR A 98 -6.13 -3.01 7.19
N GLN A 99 -7.10 -2.15 7.52
CA GLN A 99 -6.91 -1.06 8.47
C GLN A 99 -6.49 -1.58 9.85
N SER A 100 -7.24 -2.54 10.40
CA SER A 100 -6.92 -3.13 11.70
C SER A 100 -5.52 -3.75 11.74
N ARG A 101 -5.10 -4.36 10.64
CA ARG A 101 -3.75 -4.91 10.51
C ARG A 101 -2.71 -3.80 10.49
N LEU A 102 -2.87 -2.76 9.68
CA LEU A 102 -1.92 -1.64 9.62
C LEU A 102 -1.92 -0.82 10.92
N ASP A 103 -3.03 -0.76 11.65
CA ASP A 103 -3.05 -0.19 12.99
C ASP A 103 -2.11 -0.92 13.93
N ALA A 104 -2.13 -2.26 13.90
CA ALA A 104 -1.30 -3.10 14.77
C ALA A 104 0.15 -3.27 14.27
N GLU A 105 0.37 -3.36 12.96
CA GLU A 105 1.63 -3.82 12.35
C GLU A 105 2.44 -2.68 11.70
N PHE A 106 1.88 -1.46 11.60
CA PHE A 106 2.53 -0.29 11.02
C PHE A 106 2.40 0.94 11.91
N SER A 107 1.17 1.45 12.15
CA SER A 107 0.99 2.69 12.93
C SER A 107 1.33 2.50 14.41
N GLY A 108 1.02 1.34 14.97
CA GLY A 108 1.23 1.03 16.37
C GLY A 108 0.21 1.66 17.32
N ARG A 109 -0.93 2.13 16.79
CA ARG A 109 -2.07 2.67 17.55
C ARG A 109 -3.39 2.41 16.82
N LYS A 110 -4.50 2.45 17.53
CA LYS A 110 -5.82 2.30 16.95
C LYS A 110 -6.27 3.59 16.27
N SER A 111 -6.47 3.53 14.95
CA SER A 111 -6.92 4.67 14.16
C SER A 111 -8.27 5.22 14.58
N GLU A 112 -9.21 4.38 15.03
CA GLU A 112 -10.52 4.80 15.52
C GLU A 112 -10.43 5.76 16.71
N TYR A 113 -9.52 5.52 17.67
CA TYR A 113 -9.31 6.44 18.78
C TYR A 113 -8.51 7.67 18.37
N TYR A 114 -7.56 7.51 17.45
CA TYR A 114 -6.78 8.63 16.94
C TYR A 114 -7.67 9.66 16.23
N LEU A 115 -8.65 9.18 15.45
CA LEU A 115 -9.58 10.02 14.69
C LEU A 115 -10.86 10.38 15.46
N ASP A 116 -11.04 9.93 16.70
CA ASP A 116 -12.18 10.35 17.52
C ASP A 116 -11.87 11.68 18.21
N PRO A 117 -12.58 12.79 17.88
CA PRO A 117 -12.35 14.08 18.50
C PRO A 117 -12.66 14.10 20.00
N LYS A 118 -13.48 13.14 20.48
CA LYS A 118 -13.89 13.03 21.89
C LYS A 118 -13.00 12.09 22.70
N ALA A 119 -12.14 11.31 22.06
CA ALA A 119 -11.25 10.41 22.79
C ALA A 119 -10.23 11.18 23.61
N GLU A 120 -9.99 10.72 24.83
CA GLU A 120 -8.94 11.27 25.68
C GLU A 120 -7.56 11.09 25.06
N GLN A 121 -6.65 12.04 25.31
CA GLN A 121 -5.31 12.00 24.71
C GLN A 121 -4.53 10.75 25.09
N GLY A 122 -4.71 10.21 26.29
CA GLY A 122 -4.11 8.95 26.72
C GLY A 122 -4.56 7.76 25.86
N ILE A 123 -5.85 7.66 25.54
CA ILE A 123 -6.42 6.62 24.69
C ILE A 123 -5.94 6.77 23.24
N LYS A 124 -5.93 8.02 22.70
CA LYS A 124 -5.42 8.30 21.34
C LYS A 124 -3.98 7.82 21.14
N ASN A 125 -3.16 7.89 22.17
CA ASN A 125 -1.76 7.53 22.11
C ASN A 125 -1.46 6.11 22.66
N GLN A 126 -2.46 5.34 23.05
CA GLN A 126 -2.25 4.00 23.57
C GLN A 126 -1.59 3.11 22.51
N PRO A 127 -0.40 2.51 22.80
CA PRO A 127 0.30 1.67 21.86
C PRO A 127 -0.39 0.32 21.70
N VAL A 128 -0.51 -0.12 20.43
CA VAL A 128 -0.95 -1.48 20.07
C VAL A 128 0.07 -2.12 19.13
N GLY A 129 0.10 -3.43 19.06
CA GLY A 129 0.99 -4.13 18.15
C GLY A 129 2.44 -3.64 18.22
N VAL A 130 2.95 -3.17 17.06
CA VAL A 130 4.32 -2.62 16.93
C VAL A 130 4.59 -1.39 17.82
N GLY A 131 3.55 -0.68 18.25
CA GLY A 131 3.68 0.47 19.13
C GLY A 131 4.29 0.13 20.50
N ARG A 132 4.27 -1.16 20.90
CA ARG A 132 4.93 -1.65 22.12
C ARG A 132 6.45 -1.58 22.05
N TYR A 133 7.02 -1.53 20.85
CA TYR A 133 8.47 -1.51 20.60
C TYR A 133 9.03 -0.10 20.40
N GLY A 134 8.22 0.93 20.53
CA GLY A 134 8.63 2.32 20.44
C GLY A 134 7.56 3.22 19.84
N VAL A 135 7.50 4.46 20.33
CA VAL A 135 6.53 5.49 19.94
C VAL A 135 7.20 6.81 19.55
N GLN A 136 8.53 6.80 19.41
CA GLN A 136 9.34 8.01 19.12
C GLN A 136 9.02 8.58 17.74
N LYS A 137 8.84 7.71 16.74
CA LYS A 137 8.31 8.07 15.42
C LYS A 137 6.88 7.56 15.31
N ARG A 138 6.02 8.32 14.66
CA ARG A 138 4.59 8.06 14.58
C ARG A 138 4.15 7.94 13.12
N ILE A 139 3.01 7.30 12.92
CA ILE A 139 2.27 7.29 11.65
C ILE A 139 0.91 7.92 11.96
N ALA A 140 0.52 8.90 11.16
CA ALA A 140 -0.79 9.52 11.25
C ALA A 140 -1.79 8.74 10.38
N ALA A 141 -2.83 8.16 10.97
CA ALA A 141 -3.89 7.50 10.24
C ALA A 141 -4.98 8.49 9.85
N PHE A 142 -5.32 8.59 8.56
CA PHE A 142 -6.39 9.45 8.05
C PHE A 142 -7.66 8.67 7.65
N THR A 143 -7.66 7.38 7.92
CA THR A 143 -8.81 6.48 7.86
C THR A 143 -8.84 5.63 9.12
N SER A 144 -9.97 5.00 9.43
CA SER A 144 -10.09 4.12 10.60
C SER A 144 -10.81 2.81 10.27
N VAL A 145 -10.76 1.86 11.21
CA VAL A 145 -11.48 0.59 11.07
C VAL A 145 -12.98 0.83 10.83
N THR A 146 -13.57 1.79 11.53
CA THR A 146 -15.00 2.09 11.46
C THR A 146 -15.40 3.00 10.31
N LYS A 147 -14.45 3.78 9.76
CA LYS A 147 -14.71 4.76 8.69
C LYS A 147 -13.63 4.74 7.64
N ASP A 148 -14.07 4.65 6.39
CA ASP A 148 -13.27 4.92 5.20
C ASP A 148 -12.94 6.44 5.12
N PHE A 149 -12.29 6.88 4.06
CA PHE A 149 -11.95 8.28 3.89
C PHE A 149 -13.18 9.19 4.00
N ASP A 150 -13.16 10.08 4.96
CA ASP A 150 -14.22 11.08 5.22
C ASP A 150 -13.61 12.43 5.61
N ILE A 151 -13.79 13.43 4.75
CA ILE A 151 -13.27 14.77 4.93
C ILE A 151 -13.78 15.43 6.22
N ASN A 152 -14.99 15.08 6.68
CA ASN A 152 -15.56 15.67 7.89
C ASN A 152 -14.82 15.15 9.13
N VAL A 153 -14.40 13.87 9.11
CA VAL A 153 -13.57 13.30 10.18
C VAL A 153 -12.23 14.02 10.27
N LEU A 154 -11.60 14.31 9.13
CA LEU A 154 -10.32 15.03 9.12
C LEU A 154 -10.47 16.47 9.60
N LYS A 155 -11.52 17.16 9.16
CA LYS A 155 -11.82 18.53 9.61
C LYS A 155 -12.11 18.61 11.11
N SER A 156 -12.86 17.64 11.65
CA SER A 156 -13.19 17.61 13.08
C SER A 156 -11.99 17.32 13.98
N ASN A 157 -10.90 16.80 13.42
CA ASN A 157 -9.63 16.57 14.10
C ASN A 157 -8.52 17.56 13.71
N ASP A 158 -8.84 18.57 12.92
CA ASP A 158 -7.90 19.57 12.38
C ASP A 158 -6.72 18.93 11.63
N LEU A 159 -6.98 17.84 10.91
CA LEU A 159 -5.99 17.09 10.16
C LEU A 159 -5.96 17.51 8.69
N ASN A 160 -4.80 17.96 8.27
CA ASN A 160 -4.48 18.25 6.87
C ASN A 160 -3.02 17.86 6.56
N LEU A 161 -2.64 17.84 5.29
CA LEU A 161 -1.28 17.42 4.90
C LEU A 161 -0.18 18.35 5.44
N GLN A 162 -0.48 19.60 5.70
CA GLN A 162 0.49 20.60 6.16
C GLN A 162 0.65 20.58 7.68
N SER A 163 -0.41 20.20 8.42
CA SER A 163 -0.39 20.17 9.90
C SER A 163 0.33 18.94 10.46
N VAL A 164 0.59 17.93 9.64
CA VAL A 164 1.17 16.64 10.07
C VAL A 164 2.57 16.47 9.49
N SER A 165 3.57 16.41 10.37
CA SER A 165 4.97 16.14 10.00
C SER A 165 5.28 14.64 9.89
N ASP A 166 4.50 13.80 10.55
CA ASP A 166 4.62 12.34 10.51
C ASP A 166 4.20 11.77 9.14
N PRO A 167 4.68 10.59 8.74
CA PRO A 167 4.11 9.89 7.59
C PRO A 167 2.62 9.58 7.80
N ILE A 168 1.85 9.69 6.72
CA ILE A 168 0.39 9.54 6.71
C ILE A 168 0.02 8.21 6.07
N VAL A 169 -0.90 7.46 6.69
CA VAL A 169 -1.49 6.26 6.11
C VAL A 169 -3.00 6.44 5.87
N LEU A 170 -3.46 6.00 4.71
CA LEU A 170 -4.87 5.91 4.35
C LEU A 170 -5.15 4.49 3.84
N VAL A 171 -6.19 3.85 4.38
CA VAL A 171 -6.70 2.57 3.87
C VAL A 171 -8.07 2.80 3.28
N VAL A 172 -8.14 2.76 1.95
CA VAL A 172 -9.28 3.23 1.18
C VAL A 172 -9.86 2.09 0.35
N LYS A 173 -11.17 2.01 0.27
CA LYS A 173 -11.88 1.08 -0.60
C LYS A 173 -11.81 1.54 -2.06
N LYS A 174 -11.69 0.60 -3.00
CA LYS A 174 -11.79 0.85 -4.45
C LYS A 174 -13.23 1.23 -4.82
N ASN A 175 -13.60 2.46 -4.56
CA ASN A 175 -14.90 3.04 -4.85
C ASN A 175 -14.72 4.42 -5.45
N LYS A 176 -15.31 4.68 -6.63
CA LYS A 176 -15.17 5.92 -7.39
C LYS A 176 -15.50 7.16 -6.56
N ARG A 177 -16.60 7.12 -5.79
CA ARG A 177 -17.03 8.26 -4.97
C ARG A 177 -15.99 8.59 -3.89
N ILE A 178 -15.46 7.58 -3.22
CA ILE A 178 -14.46 7.75 -2.16
C ILE A 178 -13.16 8.26 -2.74
N LEU A 179 -12.70 7.67 -3.84
CA LEU A 179 -11.47 8.09 -4.54
C LEU A 179 -11.58 9.54 -5.04
N ASN A 180 -12.70 9.92 -5.63
CA ASN A 180 -12.95 11.31 -6.06
C ASN A 180 -12.95 12.30 -4.88
N ASN A 181 -13.54 11.93 -3.75
CA ASN A 181 -13.50 12.76 -2.54
C ASN A 181 -12.06 12.91 -2.01
N LEU A 182 -11.27 11.82 -2.04
CA LEU A 182 -9.87 11.85 -1.66
C LEU A 182 -9.05 12.75 -2.60
N ILE A 183 -9.20 12.59 -3.92
CA ILE A 183 -8.51 13.42 -4.92
C ILE A 183 -8.87 14.89 -4.72
N LYS A 184 -10.16 15.21 -4.59
CA LYS A 184 -10.63 16.58 -4.35
C LYS A 184 -10.05 17.18 -3.06
N TRP A 185 -9.93 16.39 -2.00
CA TRP A 185 -9.34 16.86 -0.75
C TRP A 185 -7.83 17.09 -0.90
N LEU A 186 -7.11 16.15 -1.53
CA LEU A 186 -5.68 16.22 -1.79
C LEU A 186 -5.33 17.42 -2.67
N SER A 187 -6.14 17.73 -3.67
CA SER A 187 -5.91 18.85 -4.60
C SER A 187 -5.81 20.21 -3.91
N ASN A 188 -6.37 20.38 -2.70
CA ASN A 188 -6.21 21.59 -1.91
C ASN A 188 -4.78 21.79 -1.37
N SER A 189 -3.95 20.78 -1.43
CA SER A 189 -2.56 20.81 -0.95
C SER A 189 -1.52 20.89 -2.07
N ARG A 190 -1.97 21.19 -3.29
CA ARG A 190 -1.08 21.42 -4.43
C ARG A 190 -0.25 22.69 -4.22
N ASP A 191 1.01 22.62 -4.57
CA ASP A 191 1.87 23.78 -4.67
C ASP A 191 1.42 24.71 -5.79
N ASN A 192 1.37 25.99 -5.54
CA ASN A 192 0.86 27.00 -6.49
C ASN A 192 1.72 27.15 -7.75
N THR A 193 3.00 26.79 -7.68
CA THR A 193 3.96 26.94 -8.79
C THR A 193 3.92 25.72 -9.71
N THR A 194 3.92 24.52 -9.12
CA THR A 194 4.01 23.26 -9.88
C THR A 194 2.64 22.65 -10.18
N GLY A 195 1.60 23.07 -9.46
CA GLY A 195 0.28 22.44 -9.51
C GLY A 195 0.24 21.00 -8.96
N LYS A 196 1.31 20.57 -8.28
CA LYS A 196 1.48 19.20 -7.74
C LYS A 196 1.64 19.20 -6.22
N ILE A 197 1.34 18.07 -5.60
CA ILE A 197 1.65 17.83 -4.19
C ILE A 197 3.11 17.42 -4.10
N MET A 198 3.90 18.15 -3.31
CA MET A 198 5.35 17.97 -3.22
C MET A 198 5.79 16.92 -2.17
N LEU A 199 4.85 16.18 -1.61
CA LEU A 199 5.12 15.09 -0.68
C LEU A 199 5.22 13.76 -1.43
N PRO A 200 6.30 12.95 -1.23
CA PRO A 200 6.43 11.64 -1.88
C PRO A 200 5.31 10.69 -1.45
N MET A 201 4.67 10.04 -2.42
CA MET A 201 3.54 9.16 -2.19
C MET A 201 3.82 7.75 -2.71
N LEU A 202 3.44 6.75 -1.90
CA LEU A 202 3.34 5.34 -2.30
C LEU A 202 1.87 4.93 -2.28
N LEU A 203 1.39 4.44 -3.41
CA LEU A 203 0.07 3.83 -3.54
C LEU A 203 0.25 2.32 -3.71
N ILE A 204 -0.28 1.56 -2.78
CA ILE A 204 -0.32 0.10 -2.81
C ILE A 204 -1.74 -0.31 -3.20
N ASP A 205 -1.86 -1.07 -4.27
CA ASP A 205 -3.14 -1.56 -4.81
C ASP A 205 -3.23 -3.07 -4.56
N ASP A 206 -3.88 -3.45 -3.45
CA ASP A 206 -4.13 -4.87 -3.14
C ASP A 206 -5.25 -5.40 -4.02
N GLU A 207 -5.08 -6.63 -4.54
CA GLU A 207 -5.95 -7.21 -5.57
C GLU A 207 -6.04 -6.30 -6.82
N ALA A 208 -4.90 -5.93 -7.38
CA ALA A 208 -4.82 -5.00 -8.52
C ALA A 208 -5.52 -5.52 -9.78
N ASP A 209 -5.78 -6.83 -9.89
CA ASP A 209 -6.54 -7.48 -10.95
C ASP A 209 -8.07 -7.27 -10.81
N ASN A 210 -8.58 -6.94 -9.62
CA ASN A 210 -10.02 -6.73 -9.40
C ASN A 210 -10.57 -5.46 -10.07
N ALA A 211 -9.73 -4.60 -10.60
CA ALA A 211 -10.17 -3.49 -11.45
C ALA A 211 -10.75 -3.95 -12.81
N SER A 212 -10.61 -5.24 -13.15
CA SER A 212 -11.07 -5.81 -14.43
C SER A 212 -12.40 -6.59 -14.34
N VAL A 213 -12.95 -6.78 -13.14
CA VAL A 213 -14.22 -7.53 -12.97
C VAL A 213 -15.41 -6.59 -13.11
N ASN A 214 -16.26 -6.87 -14.09
CA ASN A 214 -17.53 -6.17 -14.33
C ASN A 214 -18.43 -6.21 -13.09
N THR A 215 -18.45 -5.16 -12.30
CA THR A 215 -19.43 -4.97 -11.24
C THR A 215 -20.68 -4.29 -11.81
N LYS A 216 -21.85 -4.71 -11.35
CA LYS A 216 -23.15 -4.31 -11.89
C LYS A 216 -23.56 -2.83 -11.69
N SER A 217 -22.72 -1.97 -11.12
CA SER A 217 -22.98 -0.54 -11.01
C SER A 217 -22.08 0.22 -11.99
N GLU A 218 -22.65 1.05 -12.84
CA GLU A 218 -21.93 1.92 -13.77
C GLU A 218 -20.92 2.85 -13.06
N ASP A 219 -21.14 3.16 -11.79
CA ASP A 219 -20.31 4.06 -11.01
C ASP A 219 -18.99 3.43 -10.49
N ASP A 220 -18.93 2.11 -10.34
CA ASP A 220 -17.73 1.41 -9.86
C ASP A 220 -17.16 0.46 -10.95
N SER A 221 -17.29 0.85 -12.21
CA SER A 221 -16.68 0.10 -13.32
C SER A 221 -15.15 0.07 -13.15
N PRO A 222 -14.47 -1.02 -13.58
CA PRO A 222 -13.01 -1.11 -13.55
C PRO A 222 -12.32 0.08 -14.22
N ALA A 223 -12.84 0.54 -15.34
CA ALA A 223 -12.31 1.71 -16.04
C ALA A 223 -12.44 3.00 -15.22
N ALA A 224 -13.55 3.19 -14.48
CA ALA A 224 -13.74 4.36 -13.63
C ALA A 224 -12.79 4.34 -12.41
N ILE A 225 -12.54 3.18 -11.80
CA ILE A 225 -11.57 3.03 -10.71
C ILE A 225 -10.15 3.26 -11.22
N ASN A 226 -9.78 2.67 -12.36
CA ASN A 226 -8.49 2.89 -13.02
C ASN A 226 -8.24 4.39 -13.27
N ALA A 227 -9.22 5.10 -13.86
CA ALA A 227 -9.13 6.53 -14.10
C ALA A 227 -8.91 7.33 -12.80
N CYS A 228 -9.61 7.00 -11.71
CA CYS A 228 -9.40 7.64 -10.40
C CYS A 228 -7.99 7.36 -9.86
N ILE A 229 -7.46 6.14 -9.99
CA ILE A 229 -6.10 5.81 -9.54
C ILE A 229 -5.07 6.61 -10.34
N ARG A 230 -5.20 6.68 -11.65
CA ARG A 230 -4.32 7.47 -12.52
C ARG A 230 -4.35 8.95 -12.14
N GLN A 231 -5.54 9.51 -11.95
CA GLN A 231 -5.70 10.89 -11.51
C GLN A 231 -5.06 11.11 -10.14
N LEU A 232 -5.24 10.18 -9.18
CA LEU A 232 -4.62 10.25 -7.86
C LEU A 232 -3.09 10.29 -7.95
N LEU A 233 -2.49 9.43 -8.78
CA LEU A 233 -1.04 9.44 -9.04
C LEU A 233 -0.58 10.77 -9.64
N HIS A 234 -1.39 11.33 -10.56
CA HIS A 234 -1.08 12.60 -11.22
C HIS A 234 -1.08 13.81 -10.27
N GLU A 235 -1.76 13.75 -9.12
CA GLU A 235 -1.74 14.83 -8.14
C GLU A 235 -0.33 15.08 -7.57
N PHE A 236 0.55 14.09 -7.58
CA PHE A 236 1.85 14.13 -6.90
C PHE A 236 3.01 14.37 -7.85
N ASN A 237 4.00 15.14 -7.37
CA ASN A 237 5.27 15.31 -8.06
C ASN A 237 6.11 14.01 -8.04
N GLN A 238 6.03 13.30 -6.94
CA GLN A 238 6.73 12.04 -6.70
C GLN A 238 5.73 10.97 -6.26
N ALA A 239 5.46 10.00 -7.14
CA ALA A 239 4.54 8.91 -6.87
C ALA A 239 5.11 7.55 -7.29
N SER A 240 4.91 6.55 -6.44
CA SER A 240 5.09 5.14 -6.78
C SER A 240 3.77 4.40 -6.66
N TYR A 241 3.42 3.65 -7.68
CA TYR A 241 2.30 2.71 -7.70
C TYR A 241 2.84 1.29 -7.62
N LEU A 242 2.29 0.50 -6.71
CA LEU A 242 2.62 -0.90 -6.51
C LEU A 242 1.35 -1.73 -6.54
N GLY A 243 1.05 -2.34 -7.68
CA GLY A 243 0.00 -3.35 -7.78
C GLY A 243 0.43 -4.65 -7.13
N ILE A 244 -0.49 -5.33 -6.45
CA ILE A 244 -0.24 -6.65 -5.83
C ILE A 244 -1.37 -7.57 -6.24
N THR A 245 -1.05 -8.71 -6.85
CA THR A 245 -2.05 -9.66 -7.33
C THR A 245 -1.55 -11.11 -7.30
N ALA A 246 -2.49 -12.04 -7.29
CA ALA A 246 -2.24 -13.46 -7.56
C ALA A 246 -2.50 -13.84 -9.04
N THR A 247 -3.26 -13.01 -9.75
CA THR A 247 -3.76 -13.26 -11.11
C THR A 247 -3.41 -12.10 -12.04
N PRO A 248 -2.17 -12.02 -12.55
CA PRO A 248 -1.63 -10.83 -13.19
C PRO A 248 -2.19 -10.57 -14.61
N PHE A 249 -3.02 -11.44 -15.14
CA PHE A 249 -3.44 -11.39 -16.54
C PHE A 249 -4.06 -10.04 -16.91
N ALA A 250 -4.96 -9.51 -16.08
CA ALA A 250 -5.60 -8.23 -16.33
C ALA A 250 -4.61 -7.05 -16.38
N ASN A 251 -3.55 -7.10 -15.56
CA ASN A 251 -2.56 -6.03 -15.46
C ASN A 251 -1.50 -6.07 -16.57
N ILE A 252 -1.20 -7.28 -17.10
CA ILE A 252 -0.18 -7.47 -18.15
C ILE A 252 -0.77 -7.17 -19.55
N PHE A 253 -2.08 -7.39 -19.74
CA PHE A 253 -2.75 -7.11 -21.02
C PHE A 253 -3.23 -5.66 -21.17
N ILE A 254 -2.95 -4.78 -20.22
CA ILE A 254 -3.12 -3.34 -20.41
C ILE A 254 -2.19 -2.90 -21.56
N ASN A 255 -2.75 -2.19 -22.56
CA ASN A 255 -1.93 -1.65 -23.64
C ASN A 255 -1.01 -0.54 -23.08
N PRO A 256 0.34 -0.71 -23.13
CA PRO A 256 1.27 0.28 -22.61
C PRO A 256 1.26 1.61 -23.37
N GLU A 257 0.72 1.62 -24.59
CA GLU A 257 0.64 2.80 -25.47
C GLU A 257 -0.67 3.59 -25.29
N THR A 258 -1.58 3.13 -24.41
CA THR A 258 -2.83 3.86 -24.16
C THR A 258 -2.54 5.09 -23.30
N GLU A 259 -2.45 6.22 -23.95
CA GLU A 259 -2.41 7.56 -23.32
C GLU A 259 -3.81 8.18 -23.37
N ASP A 260 -4.28 8.64 -22.21
CA ASP A 260 -5.40 9.56 -22.14
C ASP A 260 -4.82 10.97 -21.93
N GLU A 261 -5.07 11.89 -22.88
CA GLU A 261 -4.54 13.26 -22.84
C GLU A 261 -4.84 13.99 -21.51
N MET A 262 -5.93 13.60 -20.83
CA MET A 262 -6.36 14.21 -19.57
C MET A 262 -5.81 13.51 -18.32
N ILE A 263 -5.52 12.21 -18.37
CA ILE A 263 -5.24 11.37 -17.19
C ILE A 263 -3.82 10.74 -17.25
N GLY A 264 -3.11 10.87 -18.37
CA GLY A 264 -1.76 10.31 -18.58
C GLY A 264 -1.76 8.80 -18.86
N ASP A 265 -0.60 8.17 -18.78
CA ASP A 265 -0.39 6.75 -19.11
C ASP A 265 -1.24 5.82 -18.24
N ASP A 266 -1.63 4.67 -18.76
CA ASP A 266 -2.36 3.62 -18.04
C ASP A 266 -1.53 2.98 -16.92
N LEU A 267 -2.17 2.16 -16.06
CA LEU A 267 -1.55 1.50 -14.89
C LEU A 267 -0.67 0.29 -15.26
N PHE A 268 -0.27 0.16 -16.52
CA PHE A 268 0.67 -0.88 -16.93
C PHE A 268 1.94 -0.83 -16.05
N PRO A 269 2.45 -1.98 -15.54
CA PRO A 269 3.63 -2.04 -14.66
C PRO A 269 4.93 -1.86 -15.45
N ARG A 270 5.13 -0.68 -16.02
CA ARG A 270 6.21 -0.38 -16.98
C ARG A 270 7.62 -0.40 -16.39
N ASP A 271 7.76 -0.22 -15.07
CA ASP A 271 9.07 -0.10 -14.45
C ASP A 271 9.61 -1.43 -13.93
N PHE A 272 8.74 -2.26 -13.34
CA PHE A 272 9.14 -3.60 -12.87
C PHE A 272 7.96 -4.53 -12.61
N ILE A 273 8.24 -5.82 -12.71
CA ILE A 273 7.38 -6.90 -12.21
C ILE A 273 8.25 -7.76 -11.29
N TYR A 274 7.79 -7.97 -10.06
CA TYR A 274 8.50 -8.75 -9.04
C TYR A 274 7.67 -9.97 -8.64
N SER A 275 8.23 -11.17 -8.77
CA SER A 275 7.56 -12.41 -8.37
C SER A 275 8.00 -12.85 -6.98
N LEU A 276 7.03 -12.98 -6.06
CA LEU A 276 7.29 -13.55 -4.73
C LEU A 276 7.48 -15.05 -4.86
N ALA A 277 8.54 -15.58 -4.26
CA ALA A 277 8.72 -17.02 -4.18
C ALA A 277 7.56 -17.66 -3.38
N PRO A 278 6.99 -18.77 -3.83
CA PRO A 278 5.98 -19.49 -3.08
C PRO A 278 6.54 -19.96 -1.73
N PRO A 279 5.73 -19.99 -0.67
CA PRO A 279 6.18 -20.50 0.63
C PRO A 279 6.61 -21.97 0.51
N THR A 280 7.59 -22.37 1.29
CA THR A 280 8.17 -23.73 1.25
C THR A 280 7.17 -24.85 1.56
N ASN A 281 6.09 -24.52 2.27
CA ASN A 281 4.96 -25.42 2.56
C ASN A 281 3.81 -25.31 1.55
N TYR A 282 3.97 -24.53 0.49
CA TYR A 282 2.96 -24.39 -0.54
C TYR A 282 2.86 -25.67 -1.36
N ILE A 283 1.65 -26.23 -1.46
CA ILE A 283 1.31 -27.35 -2.31
C ILE A 283 0.59 -26.79 -3.53
N GLY A 284 1.34 -26.34 -4.52
CA GLY A 284 0.83 -25.84 -5.79
C GLY A 284 0.56 -26.97 -6.78
N ALA A 285 0.09 -26.59 -7.97
CA ALA A 285 -0.20 -27.50 -9.07
C ALA A 285 0.98 -28.42 -9.40
N ASP A 286 2.20 -27.90 -9.36
CA ASP A 286 3.43 -28.65 -9.65
C ASP A 286 3.68 -29.80 -8.66
N LYS A 287 3.35 -29.59 -7.37
CA LYS A 287 3.45 -30.66 -6.36
C LYS A 287 2.30 -31.68 -6.42
N ILE A 288 1.14 -31.28 -6.93
CA ILE A 288 -0.06 -32.14 -7.04
C ILE A 288 -0.01 -32.95 -8.35
N PHE A 289 0.35 -32.29 -9.45
CA PHE A 289 0.27 -32.87 -10.79
C PHE A 289 1.62 -33.29 -11.34
N GLY A 290 2.75 -32.98 -10.66
CA GLY A 290 4.11 -33.20 -11.12
C GLY A 290 4.49 -32.28 -12.28
N ASP A 291 5.78 -32.21 -12.56
CA ASP A 291 6.26 -31.49 -13.74
C ASP A 291 5.87 -32.30 -15.00
N ALA A 292 5.13 -31.67 -15.92
CA ALA A 292 4.65 -32.33 -17.14
C ALA A 292 5.77 -32.88 -18.01
N THR A 293 7.03 -32.53 -17.72
CA THR A 293 8.23 -33.00 -18.42
C THR A 293 8.77 -34.33 -17.89
N GLU A 294 8.45 -34.76 -16.66
CA GLU A 294 8.97 -36.01 -16.09
C GLU A 294 8.09 -37.25 -16.36
N LYS A 295 6.87 -37.10 -16.89
CA LYS A 295 5.93 -38.22 -17.06
C LYS A 295 6.04 -39.02 -18.35
N PHE A 296 6.98 -38.75 -19.24
CA PHE A 296 7.10 -39.45 -20.53
C PHE A 296 8.42 -40.18 -20.77
N SER A 297 9.24 -40.43 -19.75
CA SER A 297 10.49 -41.15 -19.90
C SER A 297 10.45 -42.64 -19.50
N ASP A 298 9.34 -43.14 -18.93
CA ASP A 298 9.22 -44.56 -18.54
C ASP A 298 7.87 -45.16 -18.96
N VAL A 299 7.71 -45.47 -20.24
CA VAL A 299 6.89 -46.57 -20.75
C VAL A 299 7.58 -47.21 -21.94
#